data_6bab70853e10b5b55639b46f983e0ff0
#
_entry.id   6bab70853e10b5b55639b46f983e0ff0
#
_cell.length_a   1.000
_cell.length_b   1.000
_cell.length_c   1.000
_cell.angle_alpha   90.00
_cell.angle_beta   90.00
_cell.angle_gamma   90.00
#
_symmetry.space_group_name_H-M   'P 1'
#
loop_
_entity.id
_entity.type
_entity.pdbx_description
1 polymer ?
#
loop_
_entity_poly.entity_id
_entity_poly.type
_entity_poly.pdbx_seq_one_letter_code
_entity_poly.pdbx_strand_id
1 'polypeptide(L)' 'MSQMTTQQVAEFLEVKVERVKRLARENLLIARGEDAQGDPVFDQTDVEKYKELAKRLGGI' A
#
# COMPACT_ATOMS: atom_id res chain seq x y z
N MET A 1 13.82 -7.49 -5.05
CA MET A 1 12.61 -7.09 -4.35
C MET A 1 11.88 -6.02 -5.15
N SER A 2 10.60 -6.16 -5.28
CA SER A 2 9.81 -5.23 -6.10
C SER A 2 9.20 -4.14 -5.25
N GLN A 3 9.30 -2.91 -5.72
CA GLN A 3 8.62 -1.79 -5.08
C GLN A 3 7.36 -1.45 -5.86
N MET A 4 6.35 -0.99 -5.15
CA MET A 4 5.10 -0.56 -5.75
C MET A 4 4.86 0.90 -5.41
N THR A 5 4.44 1.68 -6.41
CA THR A 5 4.05 3.06 -6.17
C THR A 5 2.70 3.11 -5.47
N THR A 6 2.34 4.27 -4.93
CA THR A 6 1.04 4.46 -4.30
C THR A 6 -0.09 4.07 -5.24
N GLN A 7 0.01 4.47 -6.51
CA GLN A 7 -1.03 4.14 -7.48
C GLN A 7 -1.10 2.64 -7.75
N GLN A 8 0.06 1.98 -7.87
CA GLN A 8 0.08 0.53 -8.08
C GLN A 8 -0.52 -0.21 -6.90
N VAL A 9 -0.24 0.25 -5.68
CA VAL A 9 -0.82 -0.35 -4.48
C VAL A 9 -2.34 -0.17 -4.48
N ALA A 10 -2.81 1.02 -4.85
CA ALA A 10 -4.24 1.28 -4.91
C ALA A 10 -4.93 0.33 -5.88
N GLU A 11 -4.34 0.12 -7.05
CA GLU A 11 -4.89 -0.80 -8.04
C GLU A 11 -4.86 -2.24 -7.55
N PHE A 12 -3.76 -2.63 -6.92
CA PHE A 12 -3.61 -3.98 -6.41
C PHE A 12 -4.62 -4.29 -5.30
N LEU A 13 -4.84 -3.33 -4.41
CA LEU A 13 -5.78 -3.49 -3.30
C LEU A 13 -7.21 -3.14 -3.69
N GLU A 14 -7.40 -2.59 -4.89
CA GLU A 14 -8.71 -2.17 -5.39
C GLU A 14 -9.35 -1.11 -4.49
N VAL A 15 -8.51 -0.14 -4.10
CA VAL A 15 -8.95 1.00 -3.29
C VAL A 15 -8.46 2.29 -3.93
N LYS A 16 -8.90 3.42 -3.40
CA LYS A 16 -8.47 4.73 -3.89
C LYS A 16 -7.08 5.06 -3.38
N VAL A 17 -6.37 5.91 -4.14
CA VAL A 17 -5.03 6.38 -3.78
C VAL A 17 -5.03 7.03 -2.39
N GLU A 18 -6.05 7.82 -2.08
CA GLU A 18 -6.16 8.46 -0.77
C GLU A 18 -6.18 7.44 0.36
N ARG A 19 -6.80 6.29 0.10
CA ARG A 19 -6.83 5.21 1.10
C ARG A 19 -5.43 4.67 1.35
N VAL A 20 -4.64 4.49 0.30
CA VAL A 20 -3.27 4.00 0.43
C VAL A 20 -2.42 4.99 1.22
N LYS A 21 -2.56 6.29 0.93
CA LYS A 21 -1.83 7.32 1.66
C LYS A 21 -2.20 7.31 3.13
N ARG A 22 -3.47 7.08 3.44
CA ARG A 22 -3.93 6.99 4.82
C ARG A 22 -3.35 5.77 5.53
N LEU A 23 -3.28 4.64 4.84
CA LEU A 23 -2.69 3.43 5.41
C LEU A 23 -1.23 3.67 5.79
N ALA A 24 -0.50 4.39 4.95
CA ALA A 24 0.89 4.73 5.24
C ALA A 24 0.98 5.69 6.44
N ARG A 25 0.08 6.65 6.50
CA ARG A 25 0.06 7.63 7.61
C ARG A 25 -0.21 6.95 8.94
N GLU A 26 -1.08 5.95 8.94
CA GLU A 26 -1.47 5.25 10.16
C GLU A 26 -0.56 4.06 10.47
N ASN A 27 0.50 3.90 9.68
CA ASN A 27 1.47 2.81 9.84
C ASN A 27 0.86 1.42 9.69
N LEU A 28 -0.28 1.34 9.02
CA LEU A 28 -0.88 0.05 8.69
C LEU A 28 -0.17 -0.59 7.50
N LEU A 29 0.46 0.25 6.68
CA LEU A 29 1.27 -0.19 5.57
C LEU A 29 2.50 0.71 5.55
N ILE A 30 3.67 0.13 5.69
CA ILE A 30 4.89 0.90 5.90
C ILE A 30 5.51 1.31 4.57
N ALA A 31 5.67 2.62 4.36
CA ALA A 31 6.34 3.15 3.17
C ALA A 31 7.84 2.90 3.29
N ARG A 32 8.44 2.44 2.20
CA ARG A 32 9.88 2.16 2.15
C ARG A 32 10.68 3.29 1.52
N GLY A 33 10.01 4.33 1.07
CA GLY A 33 10.65 5.48 0.45
C GLY A 33 9.63 6.33 -0.25
N GLU A 34 10.11 7.20 -1.14
CA GLU A 34 9.23 8.08 -1.91
C GLU A 34 9.67 8.06 -3.36
N ASP A 35 8.71 8.25 -4.27
CA ASP A 35 9.02 8.34 -5.70
C ASP A 35 9.40 9.78 -6.05
N ALA A 36 9.60 10.02 -7.35
CA ALA A 36 10.03 11.34 -7.83
C ALA A 36 9.00 12.44 -7.54
N GLN A 37 7.75 12.07 -7.29
CA GLN A 37 6.67 13.00 -7.02
C GLN A 37 6.42 13.19 -5.53
N GLY A 38 7.20 12.52 -4.69
CA GLY A 38 7.04 12.60 -3.25
C GLY A 38 5.97 11.67 -2.69
N ASP A 39 5.41 10.79 -3.49
CA ASP A 39 4.42 9.83 -3.03
C ASP A 39 5.11 8.60 -2.43
N PRO A 40 4.54 7.99 -1.40
CA PRO A 40 5.18 6.83 -0.78
C PRO A 40 5.24 5.64 -1.74
N VAL A 41 6.33 4.88 -1.63
CA VAL A 41 6.47 3.60 -2.32
C VAL A 41 6.55 2.49 -1.28
N PHE A 42 6.10 1.31 -1.64
CA PHE A 42 5.96 0.19 -0.72
C PHE A 42 6.63 -1.04 -1.29
N ASP A 43 7.02 -1.95 -0.40
CA ASP A 43 7.53 -3.25 -0.81
C ASP A 43 6.35 -4.13 -1.19
N GLN A 44 6.44 -4.78 -2.35
CA GLN A 44 5.37 -5.65 -2.83
C GLN A 44 5.00 -6.72 -1.80
N THR A 45 5.99 -7.29 -1.11
CA THR A 45 5.74 -8.30 -0.09
C THR A 45 4.85 -7.77 1.03
N ASP A 46 5.12 -6.54 1.47
CA ASP A 46 4.31 -5.92 2.52
C ASP A 46 2.88 -5.70 2.05
N VAL A 47 2.72 -5.27 0.81
CA VAL A 47 1.40 -5.03 0.24
C VAL A 47 0.61 -6.33 0.13
N GLU A 48 1.26 -7.40 -0.32
CA GLU A 48 0.62 -8.70 -0.42
C GLU A 48 0.17 -9.22 0.94
N LYS A 49 1.00 -9.04 1.95
CA LYS A 49 0.65 -9.45 3.31
C LYS A 49 -0.54 -8.66 3.83
N TYR A 50 -0.56 -7.36 3.56
CA TYR A 50 -1.67 -6.53 3.99
C TYR A 50 -2.97 -6.97 3.32
N LYS A 51 -2.92 -7.24 2.02
CA LYS A 51 -4.11 -7.67 1.29
C LYS A 51 -4.67 -8.96 1.87
N GLU A 52 -3.80 -9.91 2.16
CA GLU A 52 -4.24 -11.18 2.71
C GLU A 52 -4.85 -11.02 4.08
N LEU A 53 -4.22 -10.21 4.93
CA LEU A 53 -4.75 -9.93 6.25
C LEU A 53 -6.11 -9.25 6.18
N ALA A 54 -6.27 -8.28 5.28
CA ALA A 54 -7.52 -7.57 5.12
C ALA A 54 -8.64 -8.50 4.67
N LYS A 55 -8.33 -9.46 3.80
CA LYS A 55 -9.31 -10.46 3.37
C LYS A 55 -9.81 -11.28 4.55
N ARG A 56 -8.91 -11.66 5.45
CA ARG A 56 -9.27 -12.45 6.61
C ARG A 56 -10.15 -11.67 7.58
N LEU A 57 -10.00 -10.35 7.60
CA LEU A 57 -10.77 -9.49 8.49
C LEU A 57 -12.08 -8.99 7.89
N GLY A 58 -12.41 -9.45 6.69
CA GLY A 58 -13.68 -9.13 6.09
C GLY A 58 -13.65 -8.05 5.03
N GLY A 59 -12.48 -7.65 4.61
CA GLY A 59 -12.37 -6.71 3.51
C GLY A 59 -11.31 -5.66 3.70
N ILE A 60 -11.07 -4.96 2.63
CA ILE A 60 -10.10 -3.89 2.56
C ILE A 60 -10.80 -2.55 2.73
#